data_197c869bd97ffe43c15d5b287dfa321d
#
_entry.id   197c869bd97ffe43c15d5b287dfa321d
#
_cell.length_a   1.000
_cell.length_b   1.000
_cell.length_c   1.000
_cell.angle_alpha   90.00
_cell.angle_beta   90.00
_cell.angle_gamma   90.00
#
_symmetry.space_group_name_H-M   'P 1'
#
loop_
_entity.id
_entity.type
_entity.pdbx_description
1 polymer ?
#
loop_
_entity_poly.entity_id
_entity_poly.type
_entity_poly.pdbx_seq_one_letter_code
_entity_poly.pdbx_strand_id
1 'polypeptide(L)'
;MGVSIYYSATRNSLLTTTEKDSFNNLVNKLNQSFPYKNEAETLNFYEELSQGFILEGSTKLPLEDEAILMESIEYWLEALSQLTLSLSSADWIVNIEDSPASWVNDRWVMQWNQPKDRLDSYRVLA
;
A
#
# COMPACT_ATOMS: atom_id res chain seq x y z
N MET A 1 15.36 -10.68 10.11
CA MET A 1 13.90 -10.62 10.15
C MET A 1 13.40 -9.35 9.48
N GLY A 2 12.39 -9.44 8.64
CA GLY A 2 11.93 -8.30 7.89
C GLY A 2 10.47 -7.97 8.16
N VAL A 3 10.08 -6.78 7.76
CA VAL A 3 8.69 -6.34 7.80
C VAL A 3 8.33 -5.88 6.40
N SER A 4 7.19 -6.34 5.89
CA SER A 4 6.77 -6.01 4.53
C SER A 4 5.34 -5.51 4.51
N ILE A 5 5.06 -4.65 3.51
CA ILE A 5 3.69 -4.31 3.15
C ILE A 5 3.28 -5.28 2.07
N TYR A 6 2.09 -5.87 2.23
CA TYR A 6 1.50 -6.76 1.25
C TYR A 6 0.26 -6.09 0.68
N TYR A 7 0.09 -6.19 -0.62
CA TYR A 7 -1.04 -5.55 -1.30
C TYR A 7 -1.54 -6.44 -2.42
N SER A 8 -2.85 -6.47 -2.57
CA SER A 8 -3.47 -7.31 -3.59
C SER A 8 -4.83 -6.75 -3.97
N ALA A 9 -5.29 -7.15 -5.14
CA ALA A 9 -6.61 -6.74 -5.64
C ALA A 9 -7.26 -7.90 -6.37
N THR A 10 -8.56 -8.05 -6.17
CA THR A 10 -9.36 -9.07 -6.83
C THR A 10 -10.48 -8.41 -7.62
N ARG A 11 -10.86 -9.04 -8.71
CA ARG A 11 -11.94 -8.57 -9.57
C ARG A 11 -12.36 -9.72 -10.46
N ASN A 12 -13.64 -9.74 -10.86
CA ASN A 12 -14.14 -10.81 -11.71
C ASN A 12 -13.58 -10.77 -13.12
N SER A 13 -13.17 -9.60 -13.59
CA SER A 13 -12.62 -9.45 -14.93
C SER A 13 -11.15 -9.11 -14.87
N LEU A 14 -10.40 -9.59 -15.86
CA LEU A 14 -8.98 -9.28 -15.96
C LEU A 14 -8.78 -7.81 -16.33
N LEU A 15 -7.59 -7.31 -16.06
CA LEU A 15 -7.24 -5.96 -16.47
C LEU A 15 -7.18 -5.89 -17.99
N THR A 16 -7.72 -4.81 -18.53
CA THR A 16 -7.53 -4.54 -19.96
C THR A 16 -6.12 -4.05 -20.20
N THR A 17 -5.70 -4.05 -21.46
CA THR A 17 -4.38 -3.55 -21.83
C THR A 17 -4.22 -2.08 -21.40
N THR A 18 -5.25 -1.29 -21.63
CA THR A 18 -5.23 0.12 -21.25
C THR A 18 -5.07 0.29 -19.75
N GLU A 19 -5.80 -0.52 -18.97
CA GLU A 19 -5.70 -0.48 -17.52
C GLU A 19 -4.29 -0.86 -17.05
N LYS A 20 -3.72 -1.92 -17.66
CA LYS A 20 -2.37 -2.35 -17.30
C LYS A 20 -1.35 -1.24 -17.58
N ASP A 21 -1.44 -0.61 -18.74
CA ASP A 21 -0.51 0.44 -19.12
C ASP A 21 -0.60 1.63 -18.18
N SER A 22 -1.83 2.07 -17.90
CA SER A 22 -2.03 3.20 -16.99
C SER A 22 -1.56 2.86 -15.58
N PHE A 23 -1.86 1.66 -15.12
CA PHE A 23 -1.44 1.21 -13.80
C PHE A 23 0.08 1.16 -13.68
N ASN A 24 0.73 0.55 -14.67
CA ASN A 24 2.19 0.44 -14.66
C ASN A 24 2.86 1.81 -14.71
N ASN A 25 2.30 2.73 -15.47
CA ASN A 25 2.83 4.08 -15.54
C ASN A 25 2.75 4.77 -14.18
N LEU A 26 1.62 4.60 -13.48
CA LEU A 26 1.46 5.18 -12.16
C LEU A 26 2.42 4.54 -11.14
N VAL A 27 2.55 3.22 -11.18
CA VAL A 27 3.47 2.51 -10.30
C VAL A 27 4.90 3.02 -10.52
N ASN A 28 5.31 3.14 -11.78
CA ASN A 28 6.66 3.62 -12.09
C ASN A 28 6.87 5.04 -11.56
N LYS A 29 5.88 5.89 -11.71
CA LYS A 29 5.98 7.27 -11.22
C LYS A 29 6.11 7.29 -9.70
N LEU A 30 5.30 6.51 -9.00
CA LEU A 30 5.34 6.45 -7.54
C LEU A 30 6.67 5.90 -7.06
N ASN A 31 7.19 4.86 -7.72
CA ASN A 31 8.48 4.29 -7.34
C ASN A 31 9.62 5.28 -7.56
N GLN A 32 9.57 6.02 -8.66
CA GLN A 32 10.61 7.01 -8.95
C GLN A 32 10.61 8.17 -7.97
N SER A 33 9.45 8.50 -7.43
CA SER A 33 9.32 9.62 -6.50
C SER A 33 9.58 9.25 -5.06
N PHE A 34 9.79 7.96 -4.77
CA PHE A 34 10.05 7.53 -3.39
C PHE A 34 11.42 8.07 -2.93
N PRO A 35 11.46 8.80 -1.80
CA PRO A 35 12.71 9.45 -1.38
C PRO A 35 13.86 8.50 -1.12
N TYR A 36 13.57 7.26 -0.74
CA TYR A 36 14.61 6.28 -0.37
C TYR A 36 14.73 5.16 -1.39
N LYS A 37 14.42 5.45 -2.66
CA LYS A 37 14.38 4.40 -3.69
C LYS A 37 15.73 3.73 -3.94
N ASN A 38 16.82 4.39 -3.60
CA ASN A 38 18.15 3.80 -3.80
C ASN A 38 18.62 2.98 -2.60
N GLU A 39 17.87 3.01 -1.50
CA GLU A 39 18.29 2.37 -0.25
C GLU A 39 17.28 1.34 0.23
N ALA A 40 16.07 1.33 -0.32
CA ALA A 40 15.00 0.45 0.13
C ALA A 40 14.19 0.00 -1.07
N GLU A 41 13.40 -1.04 -0.85
CA GLU A 41 12.54 -1.57 -1.92
C GLU A 41 11.42 -0.60 -2.26
N THR A 42 11.02 -0.65 -3.52
CA THR A 42 9.85 0.07 -4.01
C THR A 42 8.73 -0.93 -4.26
N LEU A 43 7.59 -0.46 -4.81
CA LEU A 43 6.48 -1.37 -5.09
C LEU A 43 6.92 -2.44 -6.08
N ASN A 44 6.56 -3.66 -5.75
CA ASN A 44 6.93 -4.83 -6.55
C ASN A 44 5.70 -5.71 -6.72
N PHE A 45 5.14 -5.71 -7.93
CA PHE A 45 3.98 -6.54 -8.27
C PHE A 45 4.46 -7.82 -8.93
N TYR A 46 3.91 -8.95 -8.50
CA TYR A 46 4.32 -10.26 -8.97
C TYR A 46 3.80 -10.51 -10.38
N GLU A 47 4.58 -11.24 -11.17
CA GLU A 47 4.15 -11.62 -12.50
C GLU A 47 3.16 -12.77 -12.46
N GLU A 48 3.36 -13.70 -11.53
CA GLU A 48 2.45 -14.82 -11.36
C GLU A 48 1.51 -14.53 -10.22
N LEU A 49 0.22 -14.63 -10.48
CA LEU A 49 -0.82 -14.27 -9.55
C LEU A 49 -1.56 -15.49 -9.05
N SER A 50 -2.04 -15.41 -7.81
CA SER A 50 -2.93 -16.44 -7.27
C SER A 50 -4.27 -16.37 -8.01
N GLN A 51 -4.99 -17.48 -7.99
CA GLN A 51 -6.27 -17.57 -8.70
C GLN A 51 -7.24 -16.52 -8.14
N GLY A 52 -7.87 -15.79 -9.03
CA GLY A 52 -8.84 -14.76 -8.65
C GLY A 52 -8.25 -13.39 -8.43
N PHE A 53 -6.93 -13.28 -8.40
CA PHE A 53 -6.28 -11.99 -8.18
C PHE A 53 -5.87 -11.36 -9.49
N ILE A 54 -6.04 -10.04 -9.58
CA ILE A 54 -5.57 -9.29 -10.75
C ILE A 54 -4.26 -8.56 -10.45
N LEU A 55 -3.94 -8.37 -9.17
CA LEU A 55 -2.70 -7.74 -8.73
C LEU A 55 -2.31 -8.33 -7.37
N GLU A 56 -1.03 -8.59 -7.21
CA GLU A 56 -0.45 -9.00 -5.93
C GLU A 56 0.98 -8.51 -5.87
N GLY A 57 1.41 -8.08 -4.69
CA GLY A 57 2.79 -7.67 -4.54
C GLY A 57 3.16 -7.46 -3.09
N SER A 58 4.41 -7.11 -2.88
CA SER A 58 4.91 -6.79 -1.56
C SER A 58 6.13 -5.88 -1.67
N THR A 59 6.37 -5.14 -0.60
CA THR A 59 7.52 -4.24 -0.49
C THR A 59 8.11 -4.38 0.90
N LYS A 60 9.39 -4.74 0.95
CA LYS A 60 10.07 -4.85 2.22
C LYS A 60 10.41 -3.46 2.75
N LEU A 61 10.13 -3.24 4.03
CA LEU A 61 10.34 -1.93 4.65
C LEU A 61 11.75 -1.84 5.24
N PRO A 62 12.34 -0.63 5.21
CA PRO A 62 13.67 -0.44 5.81
C PRO A 62 13.54 -0.36 7.34
N LEU A 63 14.33 -1.14 8.06
CA LEU A 63 14.24 -1.24 9.50
C LEU A 63 15.39 -0.58 10.25
N GLU A 64 16.43 -0.14 9.52
CA GLU A 64 17.64 0.37 10.17
C GLU A 64 17.43 1.71 10.86
N ASP A 65 16.45 2.48 10.42
CA ASP A 65 16.21 3.83 10.94
C ASP A 65 14.72 4.01 11.12
N GLU A 66 14.30 4.30 12.35
CA GLU A 66 12.89 4.39 12.67
C GLU A 66 12.19 5.53 11.90
N ALA A 67 12.86 6.65 11.75
CA ALA A 67 12.27 7.78 11.03
C ALA A 67 12.05 7.42 9.56
N ILE A 68 13.04 6.76 8.94
CA ILE A 68 12.91 6.35 7.55
C ILE A 68 11.83 5.28 7.40
N LEU A 69 11.73 4.37 8.38
CA LEU A 69 10.69 3.37 8.38
C LEU A 69 9.31 4.01 8.38
N MET A 70 9.08 4.96 9.27
CA MET A 70 7.78 5.61 9.38
C MET A 70 7.45 6.43 8.14
N GLU A 71 8.43 7.15 7.60
CA GLU A 71 8.22 7.90 6.36
C GLU A 71 7.91 6.96 5.19
N SER A 72 8.57 5.81 5.15
CA SER A 72 8.33 4.83 4.08
C SER A 72 6.92 4.27 4.18
N ILE A 73 6.47 3.95 5.39
CA ILE A 73 5.12 3.45 5.58
C ILE A 73 4.10 4.49 5.12
N GLU A 74 4.26 5.74 5.52
CA GLU A 74 3.35 6.80 5.12
C GLU A 74 3.35 6.99 3.61
N TYR A 75 4.54 6.98 3.01
CA TYR A 75 4.64 7.13 1.57
C TYR A 75 3.91 6.02 0.83
N TRP A 76 4.15 4.76 1.22
CA TRP A 76 3.56 3.63 0.51
C TRP A 76 2.07 3.51 0.75
N LEU A 77 1.58 3.87 1.94
CA LEU A 77 0.13 3.88 2.17
C LEU A 77 -0.53 4.93 1.29
N GLU A 78 0.09 6.09 1.13
CA GLU A 78 -0.43 7.12 0.23
C GLU A 78 -0.39 6.65 -1.22
N ALA A 79 0.73 6.05 -1.63
CA ALA A 79 0.89 5.54 -2.99
C ALA A 79 -0.16 4.46 -3.29
N LEU A 80 -0.34 3.52 -2.36
CA LEU A 80 -1.33 2.46 -2.52
C LEU A 80 -2.75 3.02 -2.55
N SER A 81 -2.99 4.12 -1.84
CA SER A 81 -4.28 4.79 -1.90
C SER A 81 -4.56 5.33 -3.30
N GLN A 82 -3.55 5.93 -3.93
CA GLN A 82 -3.69 6.42 -5.31
C GLN A 82 -3.94 5.27 -6.27
N LEU A 83 -3.23 4.16 -6.10
CA LEU A 83 -3.42 3.00 -6.96
C LEU A 83 -4.81 2.41 -6.79
N THR A 84 -5.29 2.34 -5.55
CA THR A 84 -6.63 1.83 -5.26
C THR A 84 -7.69 2.69 -5.96
N LEU A 85 -7.53 4.01 -5.89
CA LEU A 85 -8.47 4.91 -6.56
C LEU A 85 -8.42 4.77 -8.08
N SER A 86 -7.24 4.46 -8.62
CA SER A 86 -7.10 4.30 -10.07
C SER A 86 -7.76 3.01 -10.58
N LEU A 87 -7.98 2.03 -9.69
CA LEU A 87 -8.64 0.77 -10.01
C LEU A 87 -9.70 0.48 -8.96
N SER A 88 -10.62 1.42 -8.79
CA SER A 88 -11.62 1.34 -7.73
C SER A 88 -12.66 0.25 -7.96
N SER A 89 -12.69 -0.32 -9.16
CA SER A 89 -13.59 -1.45 -9.45
C SER A 89 -13.11 -2.77 -8.86
N ALA A 90 -11.89 -2.82 -8.36
CA ALA A 90 -11.34 -4.01 -7.74
C ALA A 90 -11.47 -3.93 -6.22
N ASP A 91 -11.43 -5.09 -5.58
CA ASP A 91 -11.41 -5.17 -4.12
C ASP A 91 -9.95 -5.27 -3.68
N TRP A 92 -9.51 -4.30 -2.91
CA TRP A 92 -8.12 -4.19 -2.48
C TRP A 92 -7.94 -4.59 -1.03
N ILE A 93 -6.81 -5.21 -0.75
CA ILE A 93 -6.37 -5.55 0.60
C ILE A 93 -4.94 -5.09 0.77
N VAL A 94 -4.68 -4.39 1.86
CA VAL A 94 -3.34 -3.91 2.20
C VAL A 94 -3.06 -4.28 3.65
N ASN A 95 -1.91 -4.91 3.88
CA ASN A 95 -1.47 -5.31 5.22
C ASN A 95 -0.02 -4.91 5.43
N ILE A 96 0.31 -4.56 6.66
CA ILE A 96 1.71 -4.51 7.08
C ILE A 96 1.90 -5.72 7.98
N GLU A 97 2.63 -6.70 7.51
CA GLU A 97 2.73 -8.02 8.13
C GLU A 97 1.33 -8.55 8.39
N ASP A 98 1.00 -8.89 9.63
CA ASP A 98 -0.31 -9.43 9.97
C ASP A 98 -1.36 -8.36 10.27
N SER A 99 -0.99 -7.09 10.20
CA SER A 99 -1.87 -6.00 10.59
C SER A 99 -2.55 -5.41 9.35
N PRO A 100 -3.88 -5.53 9.25
CA PRO A 100 -4.58 -4.99 8.09
C PRO A 100 -4.70 -3.49 8.16
N ALA A 101 -4.58 -2.84 7.00
CA ALA A 101 -4.90 -1.44 6.87
C ALA A 101 -6.40 -1.30 6.64
N SER A 102 -6.93 -0.13 6.96
CA SER A 102 -8.34 0.18 6.76
C SER A 102 -8.48 1.26 5.71
N TRP A 103 -9.55 1.16 4.91
CA TRP A 103 -9.85 2.16 3.88
C TRP A 103 -10.79 3.19 4.48
N VAL A 104 -10.29 4.40 4.70
CA VAL A 104 -11.04 5.46 5.37
C VAL A 104 -10.83 6.76 4.61
N ASN A 105 -11.90 7.37 4.14
CA ASN A 105 -11.85 8.65 3.43
C ASN A 105 -10.88 8.60 2.24
N ASP A 106 -11.00 7.53 1.44
CA ASP A 106 -10.21 7.32 0.23
C ASP A 106 -8.72 7.16 0.50
N ARG A 107 -8.37 6.65 1.68
CA ARG A 107 -6.97 6.43 2.04
C ARG A 107 -6.81 5.16 2.84
N TRP A 108 -5.66 4.51 2.68
CA TRP A 108 -5.25 3.40 3.51
C TRP A 108 -4.61 3.93 4.78
N VAL A 109 -5.12 3.50 5.93
CA VAL A 109 -4.58 3.94 7.22
C VAL A 109 -4.37 2.73 8.10
N MET A 110 -3.33 2.79 8.92
CA MET A 110 -3.10 1.78 9.94
C MET A 110 -3.70 2.25 11.24
N GLN A 111 -4.05 1.28 12.10
CA GLN A 111 -4.63 1.60 13.40
C GLN A 111 -3.77 2.59 14.19
N TRP A 112 -2.47 2.40 14.14
CA TRP A 112 -1.55 3.16 14.97
C TRP A 112 -1.13 4.50 14.35
N ASN A 113 -1.53 4.82 13.14
CA ASN A 113 -1.23 6.13 12.54
C ASN A 113 -2.48 6.86 12.08
N GLN A 114 -3.61 6.56 12.67
CA GLN A 114 -4.84 7.26 12.37
C GLN A 114 -4.85 8.64 13.02
N PRO A 115 -5.80 9.50 12.64
CA PRO A 115 -5.84 10.86 13.14
C PRO A 115 -5.87 10.93 14.66
N LYS A 116 -5.32 12.00 15.16
CA LYS A 116 -5.16 12.18 16.59
C LYS A 116 -6.49 12.26 17.34
N ASP A 117 -7.50 12.82 16.73
CA ASP A 117 -8.81 12.91 17.36
C ASP A 117 -9.30 11.53 17.78
N ARG A 118 -9.02 10.52 16.98
CA ARG A 118 -9.39 9.16 17.34
C ARG A 118 -8.63 8.70 18.57
N LEU A 119 -7.38 9.10 18.70
CA LEU A 119 -6.60 8.79 19.87
C LEU A 119 -7.17 9.49 21.10
N ASP A 120 -7.67 10.69 20.90
CA ASP A 120 -8.31 11.42 22.00
C ASP A 120 -9.51 10.66 22.53
N SER A 121 -10.28 10.05 21.63
CA SER A 121 -11.40 9.22 22.04
C SER A 121 -10.92 8.07 22.91
N TYR A 122 -9.82 7.47 22.56
CA TYR A 122 -9.28 6.38 23.35
C TYR A 122 -8.84 6.86 24.72
N ARG A 123 -8.23 8.03 24.77
CA ARG A 123 -7.81 8.58 26.05
C ARG A 123 -8.98 8.84 26.96
N VAL A 124 -10.07 9.28 26.38
CA VAL A 124 -11.28 9.47 27.17
C VAL A 124 -11.72 8.16 27.77
N LEU A 125 -11.57 7.08 27.03
CA LEU A 125 -11.92 5.76 27.53
C LEU A 125 -10.91 5.28 28.56
N ALA A 126 -9.71 5.75 28.46
CA ALA A 126 -8.69 5.41 29.43
C ALA A 126 -8.89 6.22 30.70
#